data_dc7b402cdda14080d17a020b5c4015b7
#
_entry.id   dc7b402cdda14080d17a020b5c4015b7
#
_cell.length_a   1.000
_cell.length_b   1.000
_cell.length_c   1.000
_cell.angle_alpha   90.00
_cell.angle_beta   90.00
_cell.angle_gamma   90.00
#
_symmetry.space_group_name_H-M   'P 1'
#
loop_
_entity.id
_entity.type
_entity.pdbx_description
1 polymer ?
#
loop_
_entity_poly.entity_id
_entity_poly.type
_entity_poly.pdbx_seq_one_letter_code
_entity_poly.pdbx_strand_id
1 'polypeptide(L)'
;MPTDNTSIAAFIDALPKVELHVHLVGSASVPTVLELARRHPDGPVPVDERELRAFYEFRDFPHFAEVYESVSSLVRTPEDVGTLVSGVARDLAAQNVRYVELTVTPYTHQRAGMPMPAVTEALDLAAREARDRLGIRVAYIFDIPGEFGADGARGTLDHALRHPPEALVGFGIGGIEQCRPPHRDAFRDAFAAARAAGLRSLPHAGEMTGPETIWEALEGLGAERIGHGTSCLDDPRLVAHLRETQLPLEVCPTSNVCTGQVADLAAHPLPRMLEEGLFVTLNSDDPPMFNTTLTGEYRVAAEAFGLGRAELASLARNAVEASSLDGEGRKAVIADIDALG
;
A
#
# COMPACT_ATOMS: atom_id res chain seq x y z
N MET A 1 -20.11 26.87 23.26
CA MET A 1 -19.35 26.07 22.29
C MET A 1 -20.37 25.50 21.35
N PRO A 2 -20.37 25.77 20.04
CA PRO A 2 -21.24 25.04 19.11
C PRO A 2 -20.77 23.58 19.14
N THR A 3 -21.64 22.67 19.53
CA THR A 3 -21.44 21.23 19.36
C THR A 3 -21.51 20.97 17.86
N ASP A 4 -20.35 20.73 17.24
CA ASP A 4 -20.28 20.31 15.86
C ASP A 4 -20.98 18.95 15.74
N ASN A 5 -22.20 18.98 15.18
CA ASN A 5 -23.14 17.85 15.13
C ASN A 5 -22.91 16.98 13.89
N THR A 6 -21.72 17.08 13.27
CA THR A 6 -21.31 16.23 12.15
C THR A 6 -21.09 14.82 12.68
N SER A 7 -21.71 13.82 12.06
CA SER A 7 -21.50 12.43 12.47
C SER A 7 -20.03 12.01 12.23
N ILE A 8 -19.53 11.03 12.98
CA ILE A 8 -18.17 10.51 12.77
C ILE A 8 -17.97 10.00 11.33
N ALA A 9 -19.00 9.44 10.72
CA ALA A 9 -18.97 9.01 9.33
C ALA A 9 -18.76 10.20 8.36
N ALA A 10 -19.51 11.29 8.55
CA ALA A 10 -19.33 12.49 7.73
C ALA A 10 -17.97 13.16 7.96
N PHE A 11 -17.42 13.09 9.18
CA PHE A 11 -16.05 13.52 9.46
C PHE A 11 -15.04 12.66 8.69
N ILE A 12 -15.16 11.32 8.71
CA ILE A 12 -14.27 10.40 8.00
C ILE A 12 -14.33 10.65 6.49
N ASP A 13 -15.53 10.88 5.93
CA ASP A 13 -15.68 11.16 4.50
C ASP A 13 -15.01 12.49 4.11
N ALA A 14 -15.11 13.51 4.95
CA ALA A 14 -14.48 14.82 4.73
C ALA A 14 -12.98 14.83 5.00
N LEU A 15 -12.46 13.93 5.84
CA LEU A 15 -11.06 13.89 6.25
C LEU A 15 -10.13 13.72 5.05
N PRO A 16 -9.18 14.64 4.81
CA PRO A 16 -8.12 14.43 3.83
C PRO A 16 -7.22 13.27 4.27
N LYS A 17 -6.96 12.34 3.36
CA LYS A 17 -6.20 11.12 3.63
C LYS A 17 -4.95 11.05 2.76
N VAL A 18 -3.98 10.31 3.25
CA VAL A 18 -2.78 9.89 2.53
C VAL A 18 -2.72 8.38 2.62
N GLU A 19 -2.51 7.71 1.49
CA GLU A 19 -2.37 6.26 1.41
C GLU A 19 -0.91 5.91 1.15
N LEU A 20 -0.30 5.11 2.02
CA LEU A 20 1.12 4.78 1.96
C LEU A 20 1.39 3.29 1.69
N HIS A 21 0.35 2.45 1.82
CA HIS A 21 0.49 1.01 1.66
C HIS A 21 -0.67 0.45 0.84
N VAL A 22 -0.48 0.46 -0.46
CA VAL A 22 -1.48 0.02 -1.43
C VAL A 22 -0.80 -0.52 -2.69
N HIS A 23 -1.26 -1.68 -3.17
CA HIS A 23 -0.68 -2.37 -4.33
C HIS A 23 -1.45 -2.06 -5.61
N LEU A 24 -0.74 -1.83 -6.72
CA LEU A 24 -1.34 -1.43 -8.01
C LEU A 24 -2.37 -2.44 -8.50
N VAL A 25 -2.04 -3.72 -8.51
CA VAL A 25 -2.93 -4.77 -9.02
C VAL A 25 -4.09 -5.02 -8.06
N GLY A 26 -3.80 -5.17 -6.77
CA GLY A 26 -4.81 -5.44 -5.75
C GLY A 26 -5.79 -4.29 -5.51
N SER A 27 -5.41 -3.07 -5.90
CA SER A 27 -6.28 -1.89 -5.82
C SER A 27 -7.17 -1.69 -7.05
N ALA A 28 -7.09 -2.59 -8.03
CA ALA A 28 -7.93 -2.49 -9.23
C ALA A 28 -9.38 -2.82 -8.91
N SER A 29 -10.23 -1.80 -8.91
CA SER A 29 -11.67 -1.96 -8.69
C SER A 29 -12.37 -2.67 -9.84
N VAL A 30 -13.57 -3.20 -9.56
CA VAL A 30 -14.39 -3.91 -10.57
C VAL A 30 -14.53 -3.13 -11.89
N PRO A 31 -14.83 -1.81 -11.91
CA PRO A 31 -14.88 -1.05 -13.16
C PRO A 31 -13.56 -1.06 -13.94
N THR A 32 -12.42 -0.92 -13.25
CA THR A 32 -11.08 -0.91 -13.86
C THR A 32 -10.73 -2.28 -14.42
N VAL A 33 -10.97 -3.34 -13.65
CA VAL A 33 -10.71 -4.72 -14.11
C VAL A 33 -11.63 -5.13 -15.25
N LEU A 34 -12.88 -4.68 -15.24
CA LEU A 34 -13.83 -4.94 -16.33
C LEU A 34 -13.35 -4.32 -17.66
N GLU A 35 -12.72 -3.13 -17.59
CA GLU A 35 -12.10 -2.52 -18.77
C GLU A 35 -10.97 -3.39 -19.33
N LEU A 36 -10.07 -3.87 -18.46
CA LEU A 36 -8.97 -4.76 -18.84
C LEU A 36 -9.48 -6.12 -19.35
N ALA A 37 -10.45 -6.74 -18.67
CA ALA A 37 -11.03 -8.00 -19.07
C ALA A 37 -11.70 -7.92 -20.45
N ARG A 38 -12.36 -6.81 -20.77
CA ARG A 38 -12.93 -6.57 -22.11
C ARG A 38 -11.88 -6.31 -23.19
N ARG A 39 -10.73 -5.76 -22.81
CA ARG A 39 -9.56 -5.60 -23.71
C ARG A 39 -8.88 -6.94 -23.97
N HIS A 40 -8.88 -7.84 -22.99
CA HIS A 40 -8.27 -9.16 -23.03
C HIS A 40 -9.30 -10.28 -22.74
N PRO A 41 -10.30 -10.49 -23.61
CA PRO A 41 -11.43 -11.41 -23.33
C PRO A 41 -11.05 -12.89 -23.35
N ASP A 42 -9.83 -13.21 -23.70
CA ASP A 42 -9.21 -14.55 -23.62
C ASP A 42 -8.60 -14.86 -22.23
N GLY A 43 -8.63 -13.90 -21.32
CA GLY A 43 -8.11 -14.04 -19.97
C GLY A 43 -9.04 -14.82 -19.01
N PRO A 44 -8.57 -15.13 -17.80
CA PRO A 44 -9.34 -15.92 -16.82
C PRO A 44 -10.41 -15.11 -16.08
N VAL A 45 -10.45 -13.79 -16.26
CA VAL A 45 -11.33 -12.87 -15.52
C VAL A 45 -12.65 -12.67 -16.26
N PRO A 46 -13.81 -12.72 -15.60
CA PRO A 46 -15.11 -12.50 -16.23
C PRO A 46 -15.23 -11.13 -16.91
N VAL A 47 -15.84 -11.11 -18.10
CA VAL A 47 -16.11 -9.89 -18.88
C VAL A 47 -17.50 -9.29 -18.62
N ASP A 48 -18.33 -9.98 -17.86
CA ASP A 48 -19.62 -9.51 -17.36
C ASP A 48 -19.44 -8.90 -15.97
N GLU A 49 -20.03 -7.72 -15.75
CA GLU A 49 -19.83 -6.98 -14.49
C GLU A 49 -20.38 -7.73 -13.27
N ARG A 50 -21.51 -8.43 -13.41
CA ARG A 50 -22.14 -9.16 -12.29
C ARG A 50 -21.29 -10.38 -11.91
N GLU A 51 -20.77 -11.10 -12.92
CA GLU A 51 -19.89 -12.24 -12.68
C GLU A 51 -18.56 -11.78 -12.08
N LEU A 52 -18.03 -10.64 -12.54
CA LEU A 52 -16.80 -10.06 -12.00
C LEU A 52 -16.97 -9.59 -10.55
N ARG A 53 -18.13 -9.00 -10.19
CA ARG A 53 -18.42 -8.67 -8.79
C ARG A 53 -18.43 -9.90 -7.90
N ALA A 54 -19.04 -11.00 -8.35
CA ALA A 54 -19.02 -12.26 -7.62
C ALA A 54 -17.61 -12.87 -7.54
N PHE A 55 -16.80 -12.69 -8.57
CA PHE A 55 -15.40 -13.11 -8.58
C PHE A 55 -14.54 -12.37 -7.54
N TYR A 56 -14.91 -11.13 -7.21
CA TYR A 56 -14.23 -10.29 -6.18
C TYR A 56 -14.79 -10.50 -4.76
N GLU A 57 -15.83 -11.32 -4.57
CA GLU A 57 -16.30 -11.65 -3.21
C GLU A 57 -15.24 -12.50 -2.51
N PHE A 58 -14.56 -11.90 -1.54
CA PHE A 58 -13.52 -12.55 -0.76
C PHE A 58 -14.08 -13.76 0.00
N ARG A 59 -13.40 -14.92 -0.09
CA ARG A 59 -13.77 -16.16 0.61
C ARG A 59 -12.70 -16.59 1.60
N ASP A 60 -11.47 -16.69 1.14
CA ASP A 60 -10.32 -17.11 1.91
C ASP A 60 -9.02 -16.70 1.18
N PHE A 61 -7.88 -16.84 1.83
CA PHE A 61 -6.59 -16.45 1.27
C PHE A 61 -6.23 -17.17 -0.05
N PRO A 62 -6.47 -18.48 -0.22
CA PRO A 62 -6.29 -19.13 -1.53
C PRO A 62 -7.10 -18.49 -2.65
N HIS A 63 -8.36 -18.10 -2.39
CA HIS A 63 -9.18 -17.40 -3.36
C HIS A 63 -8.65 -15.99 -3.68
N PHE A 64 -8.15 -15.27 -2.66
CA PHE A 64 -7.46 -13.98 -2.89
C PHE A 64 -6.29 -14.15 -3.86
N ALA A 65 -5.42 -15.15 -3.64
CA ALA A 65 -4.28 -15.41 -4.52
C ALA A 65 -4.72 -15.74 -5.96
N GLU A 66 -5.79 -16.53 -6.13
CA GLU A 66 -6.38 -16.84 -7.45
C GLU A 66 -6.88 -15.58 -8.15
N VAL A 67 -7.61 -14.69 -7.44
CA VAL A 67 -8.12 -13.43 -7.97
C VAL A 67 -6.96 -12.51 -8.35
N TYR A 68 -5.99 -12.33 -7.46
CA TYR A 68 -4.81 -11.49 -7.68
C TYR A 68 -4.02 -11.94 -8.92
N GLU A 69 -3.73 -13.24 -9.04
CA GLU A 69 -3.00 -13.82 -10.16
C GLU A 69 -3.78 -13.65 -11.48
N SER A 70 -5.09 -13.89 -11.43
CA SER A 70 -5.99 -13.72 -12.58
C SER A 70 -6.01 -12.29 -13.09
N VAL A 71 -6.17 -11.31 -12.19
CA VAL A 71 -6.15 -9.87 -12.54
C VAL A 71 -4.76 -9.46 -13.05
N SER A 72 -3.68 -9.92 -12.40
CA SER A 72 -2.31 -9.68 -12.86
C SER A 72 -2.09 -10.14 -14.29
N SER A 73 -2.69 -11.27 -14.69
CA SER A 73 -2.57 -11.83 -16.05
C SER A 73 -3.24 -10.99 -17.15
N LEU A 74 -4.10 -10.05 -16.79
CA LEU A 74 -4.70 -9.07 -17.70
C LEU A 74 -3.76 -7.92 -18.03
N VAL A 75 -2.72 -7.69 -17.23
CA VAL A 75 -1.77 -6.60 -17.43
C VAL A 75 -0.71 -7.03 -18.41
N ARG A 76 -0.97 -6.84 -19.71
CA ARG A 76 -0.17 -7.36 -20.82
C ARG A 76 0.60 -6.31 -21.59
N THR A 77 0.22 -5.04 -21.44
CA THR A 77 0.81 -3.90 -22.15
C THR A 77 1.07 -2.73 -21.21
N PRO A 78 1.96 -1.80 -21.57
CA PRO A 78 2.13 -0.55 -20.81
C PRO A 78 0.84 0.26 -20.67
N GLU A 79 -0.05 0.20 -21.67
CA GLU A 79 -1.37 0.86 -21.59
C GLU A 79 -2.23 0.26 -20.49
N ASP A 80 -2.17 -1.05 -20.26
CA ASP A 80 -2.88 -1.71 -19.15
C ASP A 80 -2.37 -1.23 -17.80
N VAL A 81 -1.05 -1.04 -17.66
CA VAL A 81 -0.45 -0.44 -16.45
C VAL A 81 -1.00 0.98 -16.22
N GLY A 82 -1.04 1.82 -17.26
CA GLY A 82 -1.62 3.16 -17.18
C GLY A 82 -3.10 3.13 -16.81
N THR A 83 -3.87 2.17 -17.35
CA THR A 83 -5.29 1.96 -17.01
C THR A 83 -5.47 1.64 -15.52
N LEU A 84 -4.64 0.75 -14.96
CA LEU A 84 -4.65 0.44 -13.53
C LEU A 84 -4.38 1.68 -12.68
N VAL A 85 -3.29 2.40 -12.93
CA VAL A 85 -2.94 3.61 -12.17
C VAL A 85 -4.06 4.65 -12.22
N SER A 86 -4.63 4.88 -13.41
CA SER A 86 -5.74 5.84 -13.60
C SER A 86 -7.00 5.42 -12.84
N GLY A 87 -7.30 4.12 -12.81
CA GLY A 87 -8.41 3.55 -12.05
C GLY A 87 -8.22 3.73 -10.54
N VAL A 88 -7.09 3.31 -10.02
CA VAL A 88 -6.73 3.45 -8.60
C VAL A 88 -6.74 4.91 -8.15
N ALA A 89 -6.13 5.81 -8.93
CA ALA A 89 -6.13 7.24 -8.63
C ALA A 89 -7.55 7.83 -8.56
N ARG A 90 -8.44 7.43 -9.46
CA ARG A 90 -9.85 7.84 -9.46
C ARG A 90 -10.57 7.38 -8.20
N ASP A 91 -10.39 6.11 -7.84
CA ASP A 91 -11.07 5.50 -6.69
C ASP A 91 -10.57 6.10 -5.36
N LEU A 92 -9.26 6.40 -5.25
CA LEU A 92 -8.69 7.07 -4.08
C LEU A 92 -9.09 8.56 -4.00
N ALA A 93 -9.09 9.29 -5.12
CA ALA A 93 -9.53 10.68 -5.17
C ALA A 93 -11.00 10.83 -4.71
N ALA A 94 -11.87 9.88 -5.08
CA ALA A 94 -13.26 9.84 -4.63
C ALA A 94 -13.41 9.65 -3.10
N GLN A 95 -12.37 9.18 -2.42
CA GLN A 95 -12.29 8.99 -0.98
C GLN A 95 -11.59 10.18 -0.26
N ASN A 96 -11.38 11.30 -0.94
CA ASN A 96 -10.65 12.45 -0.43
C ASN A 96 -9.16 12.15 -0.10
N VAL A 97 -8.55 11.20 -0.83
CA VAL A 97 -7.10 10.96 -0.76
C VAL A 97 -6.38 12.02 -1.57
N ARG A 98 -5.39 12.68 -0.96
CA ARG A 98 -4.61 13.77 -1.56
C ARG A 98 -3.29 13.29 -2.15
N TYR A 99 -2.76 12.21 -1.61
CA TYR A 99 -1.48 11.63 -2.00
C TYR A 99 -1.49 10.13 -1.77
N VAL A 100 -0.87 9.39 -2.68
CA VAL A 100 -0.68 7.95 -2.58
C VAL A 100 0.75 7.57 -2.96
N GLU A 101 1.33 6.64 -2.21
CA GLU A 101 2.53 5.91 -2.58
C GLU A 101 2.12 4.51 -3.05
N LEU A 102 1.97 4.36 -4.38
CA LEU A 102 1.44 3.16 -5.01
C LEU A 102 2.55 2.14 -5.26
N THR A 103 2.42 0.97 -4.65
CA THR A 103 3.38 -0.12 -4.82
C THR A 103 3.19 -0.81 -6.18
N VAL A 104 4.25 -0.86 -6.95
CA VAL A 104 4.32 -1.50 -8.27
C VAL A 104 5.41 -2.55 -8.25
N THR A 105 5.14 -3.73 -8.83
CA THR A 105 6.08 -4.86 -8.92
C THR A 105 6.63 -4.95 -10.36
N PRO A 106 7.66 -4.16 -10.74
CA PRO A 106 8.11 -4.04 -12.13
C PRO A 106 8.67 -5.36 -12.68
N TYR A 107 9.22 -6.22 -11.82
CA TYR A 107 9.74 -7.52 -12.24
C TYR A 107 8.66 -8.42 -12.87
N THR A 108 7.42 -8.31 -12.42
CA THR A 108 6.27 -9.03 -13.01
C THR A 108 6.02 -8.57 -14.45
N HIS A 109 6.04 -7.25 -14.70
CA HIS A 109 5.90 -6.69 -16.04
C HIS A 109 7.06 -7.06 -16.96
N GLN A 110 8.29 -7.06 -16.43
CA GLN A 110 9.48 -7.49 -17.14
C GLN A 110 9.37 -8.97 -17.57
N ARG A 111 8.91 -9.85 -16.69
CA ARG A 111 8.67 -11.26 -16.99
C ARG A 111 7.59 -11.47 -18.03
N ALA A 112 6.59 -10.62 -18.07
CA ALA A 112 5.56 -10.61 -19.12
C ALA A 112 6.10 -10.10 -20.46
N GLY A 113 7.38 -9.70 -20.54
CA GLY A 113 8.03 -9.25 -21.77
C GLY A 113 7.72 -7.80 -22.15
N MET A 114 7.23 -6.98 -21.22
CA MET A 114 6.94 -5.57 -21.49
C MET A 114 8.24 -4.77 -21.68
N PRO A 115 8.26 -3.81 -22.62
CA PRO A 115 9.36 -2.85 -22.72
C PRO A 115 9.36 -1.91 -21.51
N MET A 116 10.33 -2.09 -20.60
CA MET A 116 10.35 -1.35 -19.33
C MET A 116 10.37 0.19 -19.49
N PRO A 117 11.05 0.81 -20.47
CA PRO A 117 10.89 2.25 -20.71
C PRO A 117 9.44 2.68 -20.99
N ALA A 118 8.67 1.87 -21.72
CA ALA A 118 7.27 2.17 -22.01
C ALA A 118 6.36 1.99 -20.78
N VAL A 119 6.70 1.07 -19.86
CA VAL A 119 6.03 0.97 -18.57
C VAL A 119 6.28 2.25 -17.75
N THR A 120 7.51 2.75 -17.70
CA THR A 120 7.83 4.03 -17.05
C THR A 120 7.04 5.19 -17.63
N GLU A 121 6.98 5.31 -18.98
CA GLU A 121 6.19 6.36 -19.63
C GLU A 121 4.70 6.29 -19.29
N ALA A 122 4.13 5.07 -19.19
CA ALA A 122 2.74 4.87 -18.79
C ALA A 122 2.49 5.28 -17.33
N LEU A 123 3.40 4.94 -16.41
CA LEU A 123 3.34 5.39 -15.02
C LEU A 123 3.39 6.91 -14.91
N ASP A 124 4.35 7.55 -15.58
CA ASP A 124 4.51 9.01 -15.55
C ASP A 124 3.31 9.74 -16.16
N LEU A 125 2.76 9.24 -17.26
CA LEU A 125 1.57 9.83 -17.88
C LEU A 125 0.37 9.74 -16.94
N ALA A 126 0.12 8.57 -16.37
CA ALA A 126 -1.01 8.36 -15.47
C ALA A 126 -0.89 9.20 -14.18
N ALA A 127 0.31 9.34 -13.60
CA ALA A 127 0.53 10.20 -12.45
C ALA A 127 0.29 11.69 -12.76
N ARG A 128 0.73 12.18 -13.93
CA ARG A 128 0.43 13.55 -14.39
C ARG A 128 -1.06 13.77 -14.59
N GLU A 129 -1.75 12.85 -15.25
CA GLU A 129 -3.21 12.94 -15.46
C GLU A 129 -4.00 12.89 -14.13
N ALA A 130 -3.60 12.05 -13.19
CA ALA A 130 -4.20 11.99 -11.86
C ALA A 130 -4.10 13.34 -11.13
N ARG A 131 -2.92 13.96 -11.16
CA ARG A 131 -2.71 15.28 -10.56
C ARG A 131 -3.55 16.35 -11.27
N ASP A 132 -3.52 16.39 -12.59
CA ASP A 132 -4.10 17.49 -13.36
C ASP A 132 -5.64 17.41 -13.45
N ARG A 133 -6.22 16.20 -13.42
CA ARG A 133 -7.67 15.98 -13.56
C ARG A 133 -8.39 15.67 -12.26
N LEU A 134 -7.72 15.03 -11.31
CA LEU A 134 -8.34 14.53 -10.07
C LEU A 134 -7.81 15.22 -8.81
N GLY A 135 -6.69 15.97 -8.92
CA GLY A 135 -6.07 16.64 -7.78
C GLY A 135 -5.37 15.73 -6.80
N ILE A 136 -5.18 14.44 -7.13
CA ILE A 136 -4.42 13.48 -6.32
C ILE A 136 -2.99 13.37 -6.86
N ARG A 137 -2.01 13.39 -5.97
CA ARG A 137 -0.60 13.15 -6.32
C ARG A 137 -0.28 11.67 -6.15
N VAL A 138 0.23 11.03 -7.19
CA VAL A 138 0.66 9.63 -7.19
C VAL A 138 2.19 9.60 -7.19
N ALA A 139 2.77 8.91 -6.22
CA ALA A 139 4.16 8.49 -6.19
C ALA A 139 4.23 6.95 -6.23
N TYR A 140 5.41 6.42 -6.51
CA TYR A 140 5.59 4.98 -6.68
C TYR A 140 6.61 4.42 -5.71
N ILE A 141 6.33 3.21 -5.23
CA ILE A 141 7.27 2.33 -4.57
C ILE A 141 7.48 1.14 -5.51
N PHE A 142 8.73 0.82 -5.85
CA PHE A 142 9.02 -0.42 -6.56
C PHE A 142 9.36 -1.52 -5.57
N ASP A 143 8.60 -2.61 -5.59
CA ASP A 143 8.81 -3.71 -4.69
C ASP A 143 9.39 -4.96 -5.40
N ILE A 144 10.23 -5.66 -4.64
CA ILE A 144 10.75 -6.96 -5.02
C ILE A 144 9.64 -7.99 -4.74
N PRO A 145 9.23 -8.82 -5.71
CA PRO A 145 8.43 -10.01 -5.39
C PRO A 145 9.33 -11.04 -4.69
N GLY A 146 9.22 -11.11 -3.36
CA GLY A 146 10.19 -11.77 -2.49
C GLY A 146 10.40 -13.25 -2.78
N GLU A 147 9.38 -13.95 -3.27
CA GLU A 147 9.43 -15.37 -3.67
C GLU A 147 10.39 -15.64 -4.83
N PHE A 148 10.71 -14.63 -5.66
CA PHE A 148 11.68 -14.76 -6.74
C PHE A 148 13.14 -14.52 -6.31
N GLY A 149 13.38 -14.24 -5.04
CA GLY A 149 14.72 -14.15 -4.47
C GLY A 149 15.65 -13.18 -5.22
N ALA A 150 16.86 -13.62 -5.51
CA ALA A 150 17.89 -12.80 -6.15
C ALA A 150 17.52 -12.30 -7.55
N ASP A 151 16.71 -13.05 -8.31
CA ASP A 151 16.30 -12.64 -9.65
C ASP A 151 15.26 -11.52 -9.58
N GLY A 152 14.29 -11.62 -8.65
CA GLY A 152 13.35 -10.55 -8.35
C GLY A 152 14.05 -9.29 -7.88
N ALA A 153 15.00 -9.42 -6.93
CA ALA A 153 15.79 -8.30 -6.42
C ALA A 153 16.56 -7.57 -7.54
N ARG A 154 17.26 -8.32 -8.39
CA ARG A 154 18.03 -7.76 -9.50
C ARG A 154 17.14 -7.08 -10.54
N GLY A 155 16.03 -7.74 -10.94
CA GLY A 155 15.14 -7.19 -11.97
C GLY A 155 14.46 -5.90 -11.51
N THR A 156 13.97 -5.87 -10.26
CA THR A 156 13.37 -4.67 -9.67
C THR A 156 14.37 -3.53 -9.53
N LEU A 157 15.59 -3.82 -9.02
CA LEU A 157 16.65 -2.83 -8.88
C LEU A 157 17.11 -2.27 -10.24
N ASP A 158 17.31 -3.14 -11.23
CA ASP A 158 17.69 -2.72 -12.59
C ASP A 158 16.68 -1.73 -13.16
N HIS A 159 15.39 -1.98 -12.98
CA HIS A 159 14.34 -1.06 -13.44
C HIS A 159 14.39 0.26 -12.66
N ALA A 160 14.46 0.19 -11.33
CA ALA A 160 14.53 1.38 -10.47
C ALA A 160 15.72 2.31 -10.80
N LEU A 161 16.85 1.74 -11.23
CA LEU A 161 18.03 2.53 -11.52
C LEU A 161 18.16 2.99 -12.98
N ARG A 162 17.63 2.21 -13.93
CA ARG A 162 17.80 2.52 -15.37
C ARG A 162 16.63 3.24 -15.98
N HIS A 163 15.45 3.00 -15.46
CA HIS A 163 14.19 3.52 -16.00
C HIS A 163 13.23 3.95 -14.88
N PRO A 164 13.67 4.78 -13.91
CA PRO A 164 12.78 5.23 -12.84
C PRO A 164 11.69 6.15 -13.39
N PRO A 165 10.42 6.00 -12.98
CA PRO A 165 9.44 7.06 -13.19
C PRO A 165 9.80 8.30 -12.36
N GLU A 166 9.36 9.48 -12.82
CA GLU A 166 9.65 10.78 -12.17
C GLU A 166 9.26 10.79 -10.68
N ALA A 167 8.18 10.08 -10.34
CA ALA A 167 7.63 10.03 -8.98
C ALA A 167 8.04 8.78 -8.20
N LEU A 168 9.13 8.08 -8.56
CA LEU A 168 9.64 6.95 -7.78
C LEU A 168 10.26 7.47 -6.48
N VAL A 169 9.72 7.05 -5.33
CA VAL A 169 10.15 7.52 -4.00
C VAL A 169 10.70 6.42 -3.12
N GLY A 170 10.37 5.16 -3.39
CA GLY A 170 10.70 4.06 -2.50
C GLY A 170 11.05 2.77 -3.21
N PHE A 171 11.70 1.91 -2.44
CA PHE A 171 12.09 0.56 -2.82
C PHE A 171 11.67 -0.39 -1.69
N GLY A 172 10.86 -1.38 -2.02
CA GLY A 172 10.26 -2.32 -1.09
C GLY A 172 10.52 -3.78 -1.42
N ILE A 173 9.96 -4.64 -0.60
CA ILE A 173 9.85 -6.07 -0.83
C ILE A 173 8.48 -6.52 -0.35
N GLY A 174 7.72 -7.18 -1.22
CA GLY A 174 6.40 -7.74 -0.96
C GLY A 174 6.36 -9.26 -1.17
N GLY A 175 5.18 -9.77 -1.53
CA GLY A 175 4.92 -11.19 -1.72
C GLY A 175 4.80 -11.94 -0.39
N ILE A 176 4.55 -13.26 -0.47
CA ILE A 176 4.33 -14.11 0.71
C ILE A 176 5.60 -14.17 1.56
N GLU A 177 5.57 -13.53 2.73
CA GLU A 177 6.75 -13.35 3.59
C GLU A 177 7.42 -14.67 3.96
N GLN A 178 6.63 -15.72 4.26
CA GLN A 178 7.13 -17.06 4.60
C GLN A 178 7.80 -17.79 3.42
N CYS A 179 7.50 -17.39 2.19
CA CYS A 179 8.07 -17.97 0.97
C CYS A 179 9.37 -17.29 0.54
N ARG A 180 9.83 -16.25 1.24
CA ARG A 180 11.10 -15.58 0.96
C ARG A 180 12.27 -16.53 1.21
N PRO A 181 13.28 -16.58 0.31
CA PRO A 181 14.45 -17.44 0.50
C PRO A 181 15.18 -17.15 1.80
N PRO A 182 15.79 -18.17 2.46
CA PRO A 182 16.51 -17.98 3.72
C PRO A 182 17.81 -17.17 3.55
N HIS A 183 18.40 -17.14 2.36
CA HIS A 183 19.61 -16.35 2.06
C HIS A 183 19.21 -14.98 1.48
N ARG A 184 19.28 -13.95 2.32
CA ARG A 184 18.74 -12.63 2.04
C ARG A 184 19.78 -11.59 1.62
N ASP A 185 21.04 -12.02 1.36
CA ASP A 185 22.11 -11.09 0.96
C ASP A 185 21.77 -10.31 -0.31
N ALA A 186 21.14 -10.97 -1.30
CA ALA A 186 20.68 -10.29 -2.51
C ALA A 186 19.68 -9.17 -2.27
N PHE A 187 18.81 -9.31 -1.26
CA PHE A 187 17.91 -8.23 -0.86
C PHE A 187 18.65 -7.10 -0.19
N ARG A 188 19.60 -7.39 0.73
CA ARG A 188 20.44 -6.38 1.38
C ARG A 188 21.23 -5.56 0.38
N ASP A 189 21.85 -6.21 -0.60
CA ASP A 189 22.61 -5.53 -1.67
C ASP A 189 21.68 -4.64 -2.53
N ALA A 190 20.48 -5.13 -2.88
CA ALA A 190 19.52 -4.38 -3.67
C ALA A 190 19.01 -3.14 -2.90
N PHE A 191 18.65 -3.29 -1.63
CA PHE A 191 18.22 -2.17 -0.79
C PHE A 191 19.36 -1.16 -0.55
N ALA A 192 20.59 -1.64 -0.34
CA ALA A 192 21.75 -0.75 -0.20
C ALA A 192 21.99 0.08 -1.47
N ALA A 193 21.87 -0.53 -2.66
CA ALA A 193 22.02 0.16 -3.93
C ALA A 193 20.86 1.14 -4.20
N ALA A 194 19.61 0.77 -3.90
CA ALA A 194 18.44 1.63 -4.04
C ALA A 194 18.54 2.87 -3.12
N ARG A 195 18.95 2.67 -1.85
CA ARG A 195 19.19 3.77 -0.90
C ARG A 195 20.34 4.69 -1.35
N ALA A 196 21.40 4.12 -1.90
CA ALA A 196 22.50 4.92 -2.48
C ALA A 196 22.04 5.77 -3.67
N ALA A 197 20.99 5.35 -4.37
CA ALA A 197 20.34 6.12 -5.43
C ALA A 197 19.29 7.13 -4.92
N GLY A 198 19.08 7.22 -3.60
CA GLY A 198 18.16 8.17 -2.98
C GLY A 198 16.75 7.65 -2.77
N LEU A 199 16.47 6.36 -2.99
CA LEU A 199 15.18 5.76 -2.72
C LEU A 199 15.06 5.39 -1.24
N ARG A 200 13.86 5.60 -0.68
CA ARG A 200 13.54 5.18 0.69
C ARG A 200 13.42 3.65 0.77
N SER A 201 13.83 3.09 1.89
CA SER A 201 13.68 1.66 2.18
C SER A 201 12.34 1.40 2.87
N LEU A 202 11.43 0.70 2.20
CA LEU A 202 10.02 0.53 2.58
C LEU A 202 9.60 -0.96 2.49
N PRO A 203 10.22 -1.87 3.25
CA PRO A 203 9.93 -3.30 3.19
C PRO A 203 8.67 -3.68 3.96
N HIS A 204 7.95 -4.71 3.48
CA HIS A 204 6.99 -5.46 4.31
C HIS A 204 7.76 -6.35 5.28
N ALA A 205 7.38 -6.34 6.56
CA ALA A 205 7.95 -7.21 7.58
C ALA A 205 7.00 -7.40 8.76
N GLY A 206 7.03 -8.58 9.38
CA GLY A 206 6.20 -8.91 10.53
C GLY A 206 4.71 -8.92 10.23
N GLU A 207 4.38 -9.24 8.99
CA GLU A 207 3.01 -9.48 8.55
C GLU A 207 2.62 -10.93 8.84
N MET A 208 3.26 -11.89 8.18
CA MET A 208 2.98 -13.33 8.31
C MET A 208 4.07 -14.08 9.09
N THR A 209 5.04 -13.36 9.62
CA THR A 209 6.17 -13.88 10.40
C THR A 209 6.31 -13.12 11.72
N GLY A 210 7.28 -13.50 12.54
CA GLY A 210 7.49 -12.89 13.85
C GLY A 210 8.32 -11.60 13.82
N PRO A 211 8.60 -11.01 14.99
CA PRO A 211 9.34 -9.77 15.14
C PRO A 211 10.79 -9.83 14.61
N GLU A 212 11.33 -11.03 14.39
CA GLU A 212 12.66 -11.22 13.82
C GLU A 212 12.79 -10.67 12.40
N THR A 213 11.72 -10.70 11.60
CA THR A 213 11.74 -10.13 10.25
C THR A 213 11.67 -8.62 10.26
N ILE A 214 11.04 -8.03 11.27
CA ILE A 214 11.06 -6.59 11.49
C ILE A 214 12.48 -6.15 11.88
N TRP A 215 13.16 -6.86 12.79
CA TRP A 215 14.57 -6.60 13.11
C TRP A 215 15.47 -6.70 11.88
N GLU A 216 15.25 -7.72 11.05
CA GLU A 216 16.00 -7.87 9.81
C GLU A 216 15.76 -6.72 8.83
N ALA A 217 14.52 -6.23 8.71
CA ALA A 217 14.19 -5.08 7.90
C ALA A 217 14.88 -3.81 8.41
N LEU A 218 14.95 -3.61 9.72
CA LEU A 218 15.62 -2.49 10.35
C LEU A 218 17.15 -2.55 10.15
N GLU A 219 17.77 -3.67 10.52
CA GLU A 219 19.22 -3.81 10.57
C GLU A 219 19.83 -4.17 9.21
N GLY A 220 19.13 -5.02 8.43
CA GLY A 220 19.62 -5.55 7.17
C GLY A 220 19.23 -4.71 5.95
N LEU A 221 18.01 -4.19 5.91
CA LEU A 221 17.49 -3.43 4.78
C LEU A 221 17.51 -1.91 5.04
N GLY A 222 17.71 -1.49 6.28
CA GLY A 222 17.73 -0.09 6.69
C GLY A 222 16.39 0.57 6.49
N ALA A 223 15.33 -0.10 6.94
CA ALA A 223 13.96 0.36 6.78
C ALA A 223 13.72 1.75 7.36
N GLU A 224 13.03 2.58 6.62
CA GLU A 224 12.57 3.91 7.01
C GLU A 224 11.06 3.92 7.33
N ARG A 225 10.33 2.91 6.88
CA ARG A 225 8.96 2.53 7.22
C ARG A 225 8.84 1.02 7.08
N ILE A 226 7.91 0.41 7.79
CA ILE A 226 7.63 -1.02 7.73
C ILE A 226 6.18 -1.21 7.28
N GLY A 227 5.99 -1.97 6.19
CA GLY A 227 4.67 -2.47 5.83
C GLY A 227 4.18 -3.47 6.86
N HIS A 228 2.97 -3.29 7.36
CA HIS A 228 2.32 -3.99 8.46
C HIS A 228 3.03 -3.84 9.81
N GLY A 229 4.03 -4.66 10.10
CA GLY A 229 4.76 -4.62 11.37
C GLY A 229 3.95 -5.09 12.58
N THR A 230 2.85 -5.80 12.38
CA THR A 230 1.86 -6.15 13.41
C THR A 230 2.39 -7.09 14.47
N SER A 231 3.39 -7.95 14.15
CA SER A 231 4.05 -8.85 15.12
C SER A 231 5.04 -8.14 16.04
N CYS A 232 5.24 -6.82 15.91
CA CYS A 232 6.19 -6.09 16.77
C CYS A 232 5.89 -6.21 18.27
N LEU A 233 4.62 -6.39 18.65
CA LEU A 233 4.19 -6.51 20.04
C LEU A 233 4.67 -7.80 20.74
N ASP A 234 5.16 -8.78 19.98
CA ASP A 234 5.68 -10.04 20.50
C ASP A 234 7.13 -9.93 21.04
N ASP A 235 7.83 -8.81 20.72
CA ASP A 235 9.14 -8.48 21.31
C ASP A 235 9.13 -7.12 22.02
N PRO A 236 9.15 -7.07 23.36
CA PRO A 236 9.18 -5.80 24.11
C PRO A 236 10.38 -4.91 23.78
N ARG A 237 11.51 -5.46 23.33
CA ARG A 237 12.68 -4.68 22.91
C ARG A 237 12.42 -3.98 21.59
N LEU A 238 11.72 -4.67 20.68
CA LEU A 238 11.30 -4.08 19.42
C LEU A 238 10.30 -2.95 19.64
N VAL A 239 9.30 -3.15 20.52
CA VAL A 239 8.35 -2.09 20.92
C VAL A 239 9.08 -0.88 21.47
N ALA A 240 10.06 -1.09 22.38
CA ALA A 240 10.84 0.01 22.94
C ALA A 240 11.65 0.76 21.86
N HIS A 241 12.26 0.02 20.94
CA HIS A 241 13.03 0.60 19.82
C HIS A 241 12.12 1.40 18.86
N LEU A 242 10.98 0.85 18.46
CA LEU A 242 10.03 1.52 17.57
C LEU A 242 9.42 2.78 18.22
N ARG A 243 9.16 2.73 19.53
CA ARG A 243 8.70 3.90 20.31
C ARG A 243 9.78 4.99 20.36
N GLU A 244 11.03 4.64 20.60
CA GLU A 244 12.13 5.60 20.67
C GLU A 244 12.43 6.24 19.31
N THR A 245 12.48 5.43 18.26
CA THR A 245 12.83 5.89 16.91
C THR A 245 11.67 6.55 16.17
N GLN A 246 10.41 6.31 16.62
CA GLN A 246 9.21 6.74 15.93
C GLN A 246 9.19 6.29 14.45
N LEU A 247 9.67 5.08 14.18
CA LEU A 247 9.64 4.52 12.84
C LEU A 247 8.21 4.15 12.47
N PRO A 248 7.68 4.63 11.31
CA PRO A 248 6.29 4.41 10.95
C PRO A 248 5.99 2.95 10.59
N LEU A 249 4.84 2.46 11.08
CA LEU A 249 4.26 1.16 10.76
C LEU A 249 2.98 1.37 9.94
N GLU A 250 2.88 0.72 8.78
CA GLU A 250 1.77 0.87 7.84
C GLU A 250 0.74 -0.23 8.06
N VAL A 251 -0.17 -0.03 9.00
CA VAL A 251 -1.12 -1.05 9.44
C VAL A 251 -2.34 -1.09 8.53
N CYS A 252 -2.75 -2.31 8.12
CA CYS A 252 -3.86 -2.59 7.21
C CYS A 252 -4.87 -3.54 7.88
N PRO A 253 -5.80 -3.03 8.72
CA PRO A 253 -6.62 -3.88 9.58
C PRO A 253 -7.45 -4.94 8.87
N THR A 254 -8.15 -4.57 7.81
CA THR A 254 -8.99 -5.52 7.06
C THR A 254 -8.13 -6.57 6.37
N SER A 255 -6.99 -6.18 5.77
CA SER A 255 -6.04 -7.11 5.18
C SER A 255 -5.55 -8.13 6.20
N ASN A 256 -5.13 -7.69 7.39
CA ASN A 256 -4.60 -8.58 8.43
C ASN A 256 -5.63 -9.63 8.90
N VAL A 257 -6.92 -9.31 8.86
CA VAL A 257 -7.99 -10.29 9.11
C VAL A 257 -8.18 -11.20 7.91
N CYS A 258 -8.28 -10.64 6.70
CA CYS A 258 -8.52 -11.43 5.48
C CYS A 258 -7.39 -12.40 5.18
N THR A 259 -6.14 -12.02 5.43
CA THR A 259 -4.96 -12.88 5.26
C THR A 259 -4.77 -13.88 6.40
N GLY A 260 -5.62 -13.82 7.43
CA GLY A 260 -5.64 -14.76 8.55
C GLY A 260 -4.54 -14.56 9.59
N GLN A 261 -3.89 -13.41 9.59
CA GLN A 261 -2.89 -13.07 10.60
C GLN A 261 -3.52 -12.74 11.94
N VAL A 262 -4.69 -12.14 11.86
CA VAL A 262 -5.53 -11.84 13.02
C VAL A 262 -6.86 -12.56 12.84
N ALA A 263 -7.36 -13.16 13.91
CA ALA A 263 -8.59 -13.95 13.86
C ALA A 263 -9.83 -13.10 13.49
N ASP A 264 -9.88 -11.89 14.02
CA ASP A 264 -10.93 -10.91 13.77
C ASP A 264 -10.48 -9.51 14.21
N LEU A 265 -11.27 -8.49 13.91
CA LEU A 265 -10.96 -7.10 14.27
C LEU A 265 -10.88 -6.88 15.79
N ALA A 266 -11.61 -7.66 16.59
CA ALA A 266 -11.57 -7.51 18.05
C ALA A 266 -10.22 -7.95 18.66
N ALA A 267 -9.51 -8.86 17.97
CA ALA A 267 -8.18 -9.32 18.35
C ALA A 267 -7.05 -8.49 17.69
N HIS A 268 -7.39 -7.49 16.87
CA HIS A 268 -6.41 -6.74 16.09
C HIS A 268 -5.47 -5.92 16.98
N PRO A 269 -4.12 -5.95 16.74
CA PRO A 269 -3.13 -5.30 17.60
C PRO A 269 -3.12 -3.76 17.54
N LEU A 270 -3.77 -3.13 16.57
CA LEU A 270 -3.74 -1.68 16.35
C LEU A 270 -4.03 -0.85 17.63
N PRO A 271 -5.08 -1.13 18.43
CA PRO A 271 -5.34 -0.36 19.65
C PRO A 271 -4.14 -0.38 20.59
N ARG A 272 -3.55 -1.57 20.79
CA ARG A 272 -2.39 -1.72 21.65
C ARG A 272 -1.14 -1.04 21.08
N MET A 273 -0.92 -1.08 19.78
CA MET A 273 0.18 -0.36 19.15
C MET A 273 0.09 1.15 19.42
N LEU A 274 -1.11 1.72 19.38
CA LEU A 274 -1.37 3.12 19.72
C LEU A 274 -1.15 3.41 21.21
N GLU A 275 -1.61 2.53 22.10
CA GLU A 275 -1.39 2.63 23.56
C GLU A 275 0.11 2.57 23.91
N GLU A 276 0.88 1.78 23.18
CA GLU A 276 2.34 1.70 23.33
C GLU A 276 3.07 2.92 22.77
N GLY A 277 2.36 3.86 22.15
CA GLY A 277 2.93 5.10 21.59
C GLY A 277 3.73 4.88 20.31
N LEU A 278 3.41 3.84 19.54
CA LEU A 278 4.06 3.57 18.26
C LEU A 278 3.54 4.51 17.18
N PHE A 279 4.39 4.83 16.21
CA PHE A 279 4.02 5.65 15.08
C PHE A 279 3.30 4.79 14.02
N VAL A 280 1.98 4.79 14.05
CA VAL A 280 1.13 3.99 13.17
C VAL A 280 0.46 4.87 12.13
N THR A 281 0.40 4.38 10.88
CA THR A 281 -0.46 4.90 9.80
C THR A 281 -1.51 3.86 9.45
N LEU A 282 -2.68 4.30 8.97
CA LEU A 282 -3.77 3.44 8.55
C LEU A 282 -3.81 3.36 7.04
N ASN A 283 -3.86 2.14 6.51
CA ASN A 283 -3.71 1.85 5.08
C ASN A 283 -4.66 0.72 4.65
N SER A 284 -4.78 0.46 3.35
CA SER A 284 -5.79 -0.44 2.81
C SER A 284 -5.29 -1.68 2.09
N ASP A 285 -4.01 -1.72 1.68
CA ASP A 285 -3.32 -2.87 1.05
C ASP A 285 -3.89 -3.21 -0.34
N ASP A 286 -4.78 -4.18 -0.46
CA ASP A 286 -5.47 -4.61 -1.68
C ASP A 286 -7.00 -4.37 -1.57
N PRO A 287 -7.46 -3.11 -1.43
CA PRO A 287 -8.78 -2.79 -0.91
C PRO A 287 -9.95 -3.44 -1.65
N PRO A 288 -10.07 -3.43 -3.00
CA PRO A 288 -11.21 -4.09 -3.66
C PRO A 288 -11.22 -5.61 -3.47
N MET A 289 -10.06 -6.23 -3.36
CA MET A 289 -9.94 -7.68 -3.19
C MET A 289 -10.28 -8.11 -1.76
N PHE A 290 -10.15 -7.20 -0.78
CA PHE A 290 -10.54 -7.41 0.62
C PHE A 290 -11.89 -6.79 0.98
N ASN A 291 -12.66 -6.32 -0.02
CA ASN A 291 -13.95 -5.67 0.15
C ASN A 291 -13.90 -4.47 1.10
N THR A 292 -12.83 -3.70 1.05
CA THR A 292 -12.61 -2.48 1.82
C THR A 292 -12.21 -1.29 0.94
N THR A 293 -11.93 -0.18 1.57
CA THR A 293 -11.38 1.05 0.99
C THR A 293 -10.59 1.78 2.07
N LEU A 294 -9.72 2.72 1.75
CA LEU A 294 -9.05 3.52 2.80
C LEU A 294 -10.07 4.20 3.73
N THR A 295 -11.13 4.78 3.18
CA THR A 295 -12.24 5.33 3.99
C THR A 295 -12.91 4.25 4.84
N GLY A 296 -13.01 3.01 4.33
CA GLY A 296 -13.48 1.83 5.06
C GLY A 296 -12.59 1.51 6.26
N GLU A 297 -11.27 1.55 6.09
CA GLU A 297 -10.32 1.33 7.21
C GLU A 297 -10.47 2.38 8.33
N TYR A 298 -10.69 3.65 7.97
CA TYR A 298 -11.00 4.69 8.97
C TYR A 298 -12.34 4.44 9.68
N ARG A 299 -13.34 3.87 9.00
CA ARG A 299 -14.60 3.45 9.64
C ARG A 299 -14.39 2.24 10.55
N VAL A 300 -13.60 1.25 10.11
CA VAL A 300 -13.20 0.11 10.95
C VAL A 300 -12.48 0.61 12.21
N ALA A 301 -11.58 1.58 12.09
CA ALA A 301 -10.88 2.17 13.23
C ALA A 301 -11.85 2.85 14.22
N ALA A 302 -12.87 3.54 13.72
CA ALA A 302 -13.90 4.15 14.57
C ALA A 302 -14.82 3.13 15.22
N GLU A 303 -15.32 2.16 14.45
CA GLU A 303 -16.41 1.25 14.86
C GLU A 303 -15.90 0.05 15.67
N ALA A 304 -14.79 -0.57 15.21
CA ALA A 304 -14.25 -1.75 15.85
C ALA A 304 -13.28 -1.42 17.00
N PHE A 305 -12.52 -0.32 16.87
CA PHE A 305 -11.50 0.06 17.87
C PHE A 305 -11.93 1.25 18.74
N GLY A 306 -13.08 1.86 18.45
CA GLY A 306 -13.61 2.95 19.27
C GLY A 306 -12.86 4.27 19.13
N LEU A 307 -12.08 4.47 18.05
CA LEU A 307 -11.32 5.70 17.86
C LEU A 307 -12.23 6.87 17.54
N GLY A 308 -12.05 7.97 18.26
CA GLY A 308 -12.76 9.22 18.04
C GLY A 308 -12.11 10.08 16.95
N ARG A 309 -12.72 11.27 16.69
CA ARG A 309 -12.23 12.18 15.65
C ARG A 309 -10.77 12.60 15.85
N ALA A 310 -10.36 12.83 17.10
CA ALA A 310 -8.99 13.25 17.40
C ALA A 310 -7.95 12.19 17.04
N GLU A 311 -8.24 10.92 17.37
CA GLU A 311 -7.37 9.80 17.05
C GLU A 311 -7.33 9.54 15.53
N LEU A 312 -8.49 9.60 14.84
CA LEU A 312 -8.55 9.45 13.37
C LEU A 312 -7.80 10.58 12.66
N ALA A 313 -7.95 11.83 13.12
CA ALA A 313 -7.16 12.95 12.59
C ALA A 313 -5.67 12.77 12.86
N SER A 314 -5.29 12.19 14.01
CA SER A 314 -3.89 11.90 14.34
C SER A 314 -3.33 10.84 13.39
N LEU A 315 -4.07 9.75 13.09
CA LEU A 315 -3.65 8.75 12.10
C LEU A 315 -3.49 9.35 10.70
N ALA A 316 -4.38 10.27 10.30
CA ALA A 316 -4.25 10.96 9.02
C ALA A 316 -3.01 11.88 8.99
N ARG A 317 -2.70 12.59 10.08
CA ARG A 317 -1.46 13.40 10.20
C ARG A 317 -0.23 12.50 10.17
N ASN A 318 -0.26 11.37 10.85
CA ASN A 318 0.83 10.39 10.83
C ASN A 318 1.13 9.94 9.39
N ALA A 319 0.10 9.66 8.59
CA ALA A 319 0.28 9.28 7.18
C ALA A 319 0.94 10.42 6.37
N VAL A 320 0.57 11.68 6.62
CA VAL A 320 1.21 12.85 5.98
C VAL A 320 2.67 12.96 6.38
N GLU A 321 2.99 12.84 7.67
CA GLU A 321 4.36 12.97 8.18
C GLU A 321 5.27 11.82 7.72
N ALA A 322 4.75 10.61 7.65
CA ALA A 322 5.47 9.43 7.16
C ALA A 322 5.71 9.44 5.65
N SER A 323 4.92 10.21 4.89
CA SER A 323 4.94 10.24 3.43
C SER A 323 6.21 10.86 2.84
N SER A 324 6.38 10.68 1.53
CA SER A 324 7.41 11.34 0.72
C SER A 324 6.93 12.67 0.12
N LEU A 325 5.81 13.22 0.59
CA LEU A 325 5.35 14.56 0.22
C LEU A 325 6.43 15.60 0.52
N ASP A 326 6.57 16.57 -0.38
CA ASP A 326 7.39 17.76 -0.13
C ASP A 326 6.83 18.63 1.00
N GLY A 327 7.64 19.53 1.52
CA GLY A 327 7.26 20.34 2.67
C GLY A 327 6.03 21.24 2.44
N GLU A 328 5.74 21.64 1.19
CA GLU A 328 4.55 22.43 0.85
C GLU A 328 3.31 21.53 0.80
N GLY A 329 3.42 20.35 0.18
CA GLY A 329 2.35 19.35 0.15
C GLY A 329 1.95 18.88 1.54
N ARG A 330 2.92 18.58 2.42
CA ARG A 330 2.64 18.23 3.83
C ARG A 330 1.87 19.33 4.55
N LYS A 331 2.35 20.57 4.46
CA LYS A 331 1.69 21.71 5.12
C LYS A 331 0.26 21.92 4.63
N ALA A 332 0.02 21.77 3.34
CA ALA A 332 -1.30 21.92 2.77
C ALA A 332 -2.27 20.85 3.30
N VAL A 333 -1.87 19.56 3.27
CA VAL A 333 -2.75 18.48 3.75
C VAL A 333 -2.97 18.56 5.27
N ILE A 334 -1.93 18.89 6.05
CA ILE A 334 -2.07 19.10 7.50
C ILE A 334 -3.06 20.26 7.79
N ALA A 335 -2.94 21.39 7.08
CA ALA A 335 -3.87 22.51 7.25
C ALA A 335 -5.32 22.12 6.92
N ASP A 336 -5.54 21.31 5.88
CA ASP A 336 -6.87 20.80 5.53
C ASP A 336 -7.42 19.84 6.62
N ILE A 337 -6.58 19.02 7.24
CA ILE A 337 -6.96 18.15 8.37
C ILE A 337 -7.32 19.00 9.59
N ASP A 338 -6.49 20.00 9.91
CA ASP A 338 -6.69 20.88 11.08
C ASP A 338 -7.96 21.73 10.96
N ALA A 339 -8.38 22.04 9.74
CA ALA A 339 -9.62 22.78 9.50
C ALA A 339 -10.91 22.00 9.81
N LEU A 340 -10.81 20.67 9.97
CA LEU A 340 -11.95 19.79 10.28
C LEU A 340 -12.11 19.50 11.78
N GLY A 341 -11.11 19.68 12.57
CA GLY A 341 -11.07 19.30 13.97
C GLY A 341 -10.64 20.36 14.90
#